data_a23e29b8709724b50cd566b1c34399dc
#
_entry.id   a23e29b8709724b50cd566b1c34399dc
#
_cell.length_a   1.000
_cell.length_b   1.000
_cell.length_c   1.000
_cell.angle_alpha   90.00
_cell.angle_beta   90.00
_cell.angle_gamma   90.00
#
_symmetry.space_group_name_H-M   'P 1'
#
loop_
_entity.id
_entity.type
_entity.pdbx_description
1 polymer ?
#
loop_
_entity_poly.entity_id
_entity_poly.type
_entity_poly.pdbx_seq_one_letter_code
_entity_poly.pdbx_strand_id
1 'polypeptide(L)'
;MDKNYDIILLGTGMKEYIILSLLIKYPKIKKISINPEDLKIYQLNKSKIIGESSPSLSISQLYQKFGKVFPKDKYGDEKDWNIDLIPKIMLRNSPLIKLFLITYIYDYIEWKTIEQVYVYQYDKGGMFSSPKGVIYKVPQNQDETWGSDILGIFEKNRCKKFYNYISNLIFEENGNIKNTENIDINNISFKELGNKFSLEDNTLDFIGHAVALYSDDDFLQNNSINVIKKIKFYIDNLALNEDKNKIPNYYVTPFIYPIWGFQKIYKNYERELCLYEYKYVNENDIEEILYDEENKFKGIKTIKGEKIYGKILLSSPEYMIKFKKVEKKNQIIRRIIISPSPIPSLNSVDSCQIIIPKKQTGLKNDIFVLQLGYGHCVSRKGYYIIFISCWDDGRDINQQLKPVMDVLGLNKDMIEIFDMNCDYYEPINKNFDDNIFISNSFLPQSHFEDDYKDIIDEFQKITDAKLLFDKIKK
;
A
#
# COMPACT_ATOMS: atom_id res chain seq x y z
N MET A 1 -8.73 -4.70 -41.22
CA MET A 1 -8.48 -3.32 -40.82
C MET A 1 -7.54 -3.34 -39.62
N ASP A 2 -6.41 -2.70 -39.74
CA ASP A 2 -5.44 -2.61 -38.63
C ASP A 2 -6.04 -1.80 -37.51
N LYS A 3 -6.08 -2.41 -36.32
CA LYS A 3 -6.66 -1.80 -35.10
C LYS A 3 -5.57 -0.94 -34.45
N ASN A 4 -5.61 0.37 -34.69
CA ASN A 4 -4.64 1.32 -34.13
C ASN A 4 -5.19 2.00 -32.90
N TYR A 5 -4.43 1.94 -31.81
CA TYR A 5 -4.72 2.55 -30.52
C TYR A 5 -3.56 3.48 -30.10
N ASP A 6 -3.82 4.37 -29.18
CA ASP A 6 -2.78 5.20 -28.58
C ASP A 6 -2.12 4.45 -27.42
N ILE A 7 -2.94 3.83 -26.57
CA ILE A 7 -2.49 3.10 -25.40
C ILE A 7 -3.00 1.67 -25.43
N ILE A 8 -2.11 0.73 -25.20
CA ILE A 8 -2.45 -0.66 -24.92
C ILE A 8 -2.20 -0.89 -23.43
N LEU A 9 -3.23 -1.34 -22.71
CA LEU A 9 -3.18 -1.68 -21.31
C LEU A 9 -3.28 -3.19 -21.12
N LEU A 10 -2.29 -3.79 -20.47
CA LEU A 10 -2.31 -5.20 -20.09
C LEU A 10 -2.56 -5.32 -18.60
N GLY A 11 -3.72 -5.85 -18.29
CA GLY A 11 -4.16 -6.03 -16.92
C GLY A 11 -5.22 -5.05 -16.47
N THR A 12 -5.65 -5.26 -15.23
CA THR A 12 -6.66 -4.46 -14.53
C THR A 12 -6.15 -4.05 -13.14
N GLY A 13 -4.83 -3.92 -12.99
CA GLY A 13 -4.18 -3.55 -11.75
C GLY A 13 -4.45 -2.10 -11.35
N MET A 14 -4.37 -1.81 -10.05
CA MET A 14 -4.64 -0.47 -9.54
C MET A 14 -3.59 0.54 -10.03
N LYS A 15 -2.32 0.15 -10.08
CA LYS A 15 -1.23 1.05 -10.51
C LYS A 15 -1.44 1.47 -11.97
N GLU A 16 -1.74 0.51 -12.83
CA GLU A 16 -1.97 0.73 -14.25
C GLU A 16 -3.19 1.62 -14.50
N TYR A 17 -4.29 1.41 -13.76
CA TYR A 17 -5.47 2.26 -13.87
C TYR A 17 -5.20 3.71 -13.45
N ILE A 18 -4.47 3.91 -12.35
CA ILE A 18 -4.10 5.26 -11.88
C ILE A 18 -3.24 5.96 -12.94
N ILE A 19 -2.20 5.29 -13.46
CA ILE A 19 -1.32 5.85 -14.49
C ILE A 19 -2.12 6.20 -15.74
N LEU A 20 -2.97 5.30 -16.21
CA LEU A 20 -3.80 5.54 -17.38
C LEU A 20 -4.72 6.74 -17.18
N SER A 21 -5.41 6.84 -16.05
CA SER A 21 -6.29 7.99 -15.75
C SER A 21 -5.52 9.29 -15.63
N LEU A 22 -4.29 9.27 -15.10
CA LEU A 22 -3.42 10.44 -15.10
C LEU A 22 -3.01 10.85 -16.52
N LEU A 23 -2.69 9.92 -17.39
CA LEU A 23 -2.34 10.20 -18.80
C LEU A 23 -3.50 10.83 -19.55
N ILE A 24 -4.72 10.42 -19.25
CA ILE A 24 -5.94 11.01 -19.80
C ILE A 24 -6.12 12.46 -19.35
N LYS A 25 -5.86 12.76 -18.07
CA LYS A 25 -6.04 14.11 -17.49
C LYS A 25 -4.89 15.07 -17.85
N TYR A 26 -3.68 14.53 -18.08
CA TYR A 26 -2.48 15.30 -18.41
C TYR A 26 -1.93 14.91 -19.78
N PRO A 27 -2.52 15.43 -20.86
CA PRO A 27 -2.29 14.97 -22.22
C PRO A 27 -0.92 15.28 -22.82
N LYS A 28 -0.09 16.06 -22.14
CA LYS A 28 1.27 16.34 -22.62
C LYS A 28 2.20 15.16 -22.40
N ILE A 29 2.01 14.12 -23.18
CA ILE A 29 2.91 12.98 -23.23
C ILE A 29 4.07 13.34 -24.14
N LYS A 30 5.27 13.50 -23.59
CA LYS A 30 6.44 14.01 -24.31
C LYS A 30 6.89 13.18 -25.49
N LYS A 31 6.74 11.87 -25.38
CA LYS A 31 7.23 10.92 -26.41
C LYS A 31 6.20 10.64 -27.49
N ILE A 32 4.95 11.04 -27.30
CA ILE A 32 3.85 10.63 -28.17
C ILE A 32 2.85 11.78 -28.28
N SER A 33 2.59 12.21 -29.51
CA SER A 33 1.48 13.13 -29.78
C SER A 33 0.16 12.38 -29.61
N ILE A 34 -0.48 12.54 -28.47
CA ILE A 34 -1.83 12.04 -28.20
C ILE A 34 -2.74 13.23 -27.99
N ASN A 35 -3.87 13.24 -28.70
CA ASN A 35 -4.96 14.17 -28.41
C ASN A 35 -5.88 13.50 -27.39
N PRO A 36 -6.09 14.07 -26.18
CA PRO A 36 -6.95 13.46 -25.17
C PRO A 36 -8.39 13.28 -25.58
N GLU A 37 -8.90 14.18 -26.46
CA GLU A 37 -10.29 14.11 -26.93
C GLU A 37 -10.53 12.93 -27.88
N ASP A 38 -9.46 12.46 -28.57
CA ASP A 38 -9.52 11.36 -29.54
C ASP A 38 -8.77 10.12 -29.06
N LEU A 39 -8.52 10.00 -27.76
CA LEU A 39 -7.70 8.93 -27.17
C LEU A 39 -8.37 7.56 -27.37
N LYS A 40 -7.60 6.63 -27.97
CA LYS A 40 -8.03 5.26 -28.21
C LYS A 40 -7.27 4.30 -27.32
N ILE A 41 -8.02 3.54 -26.52
CA ILE A 41 -7.47 2.63 -25.52
C ILE A 41 -7.89 1.20 -25.84
N TYR A 42 -6.93 0.28 -25.85
CA TYR A 42 -7.18 -1.14 -25.89
C TYR A 42 -6.71 -1.79 -24.59
N GLN A 43 -7.61 -2.46 -23.90
CA GLN A 43 -7.29 -3.18 -22.68
C GLN A 43 -7.50 -4.68 -22.85
N LEU A 44 -6.53 -5.47 -22.38
CA LEU A 44 -6.56 -6.91 -22.42
C LEU A 44 -6.35 -7.48 -21.02
N ASN A 45 -7.21 -8.43 -20.63
CA ASN A 45 -7.13 -9.13 -19.37
C ASN A 45 -7.11 -10.66 -19.60
N LYS A 46 -6.24 -11.37 -18.87
CA LYS A 46 -6.12 -12.83 -18.91
C LYS A 46 -7.31 -13.54 -18.28
N SER A 47 -7.99 -12.91 -17.33
CA SER A 47 -9.08 -13.51 -16.57
C SER A 47 -10.32 -12.62 -16.55
N LYS A 48 -11.44 -13.16 -16.04
CA LYS A 48 -12.65 -12.37 -15.77
C LYS A 48 -12.56 -11.59 -14.44
N ILE A 49 -11.56 -11.89 -13.63
CA ILE A 49 -11.38 -11.24 -12.32
C ILE A 49 -10.64 -9.93 -12.54
N ILE A 50 -11.21 -8.83 -12.03
CA ILE A 50 -10.62 -7.50 -12.09
C ILE A 50 -9.65 -7.33 -10.92
N GLY A 51 -8.57 -6.56 -11.14
CA GLY A 51 -7.56 -6.25 -10.12
C GLY A 51 -6.34 -7.16 -10.15
N GLU A 52 -6.30 -8.15 -11.01
CA GLU A 52 -5.19 -9.10 -11.29
C GLU A 52 -4.32 -9.49 -10.09
N SER A 53 -3.18 -8.82 -9.91
CA SER A 53 -2.26 -9.08 -8.79
C SER A 53 -2.88 -8.80 -7.41
N SER A 54 -3.90 -7.95 -7.35
CA SER A 54 -4.63 -7.60 -6.12
C SER A 54 -6.16 -7.66 -6.29
N PRO A 55 -6.74 -8.78 -6.74
CA PRO A 55 -8.17 -8.86 -6.95
C PRO A 55 -8.94 -8.84 -5.64
N SER A 56 -10.16 -8.29 -5.71
CA SER A 56 -11.17 -8.43 -4.67
C SER A 56 -12.04 -9.63 -5.00
N LEU A 57 -12.14 -10.57 -4.09
CA LEU A 57 -12.85 -11.83 -4.27
C LEU A 57 -14.06 -11.93 -3.33
N SER A 58 -15.13 -12.60 -3.79
CA SER A 58 -16.12 -13.12 -2.86
C SER A 58 -15.51 -14.27 -2.07
N ILE A 59 -16.16 -14.67 -0.97
CA ILE A 59 -15.65 -15.77 -0.15
C ILE A 59 -15.63 -17.09 -0.93
N SER A 60 -16.61 -17.37 -1.78
CA SER A 60 -16.63 -18.58 -2.60
C SER A 60 -15.49 -18.59 -3.63
N GLN A 61 -15.20 -17.44 -4.25
CA GLN A 61 -14.06 -17.30 -5.15
C GLN A 61 -12.72 -17.47 -4.42
N LEU A 62 -12.61 -17.02 -3.16
CA LEU A 62 -11.43 -17.28 -2.33
C LEU A 62 -11.24 -18.78 -2.11
N TYR A 63 -12.29 -19.49 -1.67
CA TYR A 63 -12.23 -20.94 -1.48
C TYR A 63 -11.86 -21.67 -2.78
N GLN A 64 -12.49 -21.30 -3.90
CA GLN A 64 -12.20 -21.88 -5.22
C GLN A 64 -10.73 -21.66 -5.62
N LYS A 65 -10.17 -20.46 -5.40
CA LYS A 65 -8.77 -20.14 -5.70
C LYS A 65 -7.81 -21.08 -4.97
N PHE A 66 -8.16 -21.51 -3.75
CA PHE A 66 -7.34 -22.42 -2.93
C PHE A 66 -7.77 -23.88 -3.02
N GLY A 67 -8.61 -24.25 -4.00
CA GLY A 67 -9.06 -25.63 -4.21
C GLY A 67 -9.89 -26.20 -3.07
N LYS A 68 -10.53 -25.32 -2.27
CA LYS A 68 -11.36 -25.68 -1.13
C LYS A 68 -12.85 -25.58 -1.47
N VAL A 69 -13.67 -26.39 -0.79
CA VAL A 69 -15.14 -26.31 -0.91
C VAL A 69 -15.65 -25.22 0.03
N PHE A 70 -16.44 -24.30 -0.51
CA PHE A 70 -17.03 -23.22 0.27
C PHE A 70 -18.16 -23.70 1.17
N PRO A 71 -18.05 -23.60 2.53
CA PRO A 71 -19.08 -24.03 3.46
C PRO A 71 -20.13 -22.91 3.66
N LYS A 72 -21.10 -22.83 2.77
CA LYS A 72 -22.13 -21.79 2.75
C LYS A 72 -22.90 -21.65 4.07
N ASP A 73 -23.20 -22.78 4.72
CA ASP A 73 -23.93 -22.79 6.00
C ASP A 73 -23.15 -22.05 7.11
N LYS A 74 -21.82 -22.09 7.07
CA LYS A 74 -20.95 -21.41 8.04
C LYS A 74 -20.84 -19.90 7.76
N TYR A 75 -20.65 -19.51 6.52
CA TYR A 75 -20.28 -18.13 6.16
C TYR A 75 -21.41 -17.34 5.49
N GLY A 76 -22.54 -17.94 5.17
CA GLY A 76 -23.72 -17.27 4.60
C GLY A 76 -23.57 -16.86 3.15
N ASP A 77 -24.13 -15.71 2.80
CA ASP A 77 -24.16 -15.23 1.42
C ASP A 77 -22.81 -14.66 0.98
N GLU A 78 -22.43 -14.96 -0.26
CA GLU A 78 -21.20 -14.48 -0.90
C GLU A 78 -21.14 -12.95 -1.02
N LYS A 79 -22.30 -12.31 -1.20
CA LYS A 79 -22.41 -10.85 -1.32
C LYS A 79 -21.99 -10.10 -0.06
N ASP A 80 -21.92 -10.76 1.09
CA ASP A 80 -21.51 -10.16 2.35
C ASP A 80 -19.97 -10.09 2.49
N TRP A 81 -19.24 -10.54 1.45
CA TRP A 81 -17.79 -10.68 1.49
C TRP A 81 -17.12 -10.03 0.29
N ASN A 82 -16.15 -9.15 0.57
CA ASN A 82 -15.31 -8.48 -0.41
C ASN A 82 -13.86 -8.53 0.07
N ILE A 83 -13.16 -9.60 -0.29
CA ILE A 83 -11.84 -9.94 0.24
C ILE A 83 -10.77 -9.51 -0.74
N ASP A 84 -10.08 -8.42 -0.46
CA ASP A 84 -8.92 -8.01 -1.24
C ASP A 84 -7.75 -8.94 -0.94
N LEU A 85 -7.10 -9.50 -1.95
CA LEU A 85 -5.94 -10.38 -1.72
C LEU A 85 -4.70 -9.63 -1.25
N ILE A 86 -4.60 -8.35 -1.60
CA ILE A 86 -3.52 -7.46 -1.18
C ILE A 86 -4.15 -6.15 -0.68
N PRO A 87 -4.79 -6.17 0.50
CA PRO A 87 -5.37 -4.97 1.06
C PRO A 87 -4.26 -4.01 1.51
N LYS A 88 -4.46 -2.72 1.28
CA LYS A 88 -3.54 -1.67 1.72
C LYS A 88 -4.30 -0.46 2.20
N ILE A 89 -4.02 -0.05 3.42
CA ILE A 89 -4.54 1.19 3.98
C ILE A 89 -3.78 2.40 3.44
N MET A 90 -4.38 3.57 3.50
CA MET A 90 -3.85 4.81 2.91
C MET A 90 -3.90 5.92 3.94
N LEU A 91 -2.85 6.74 4.00
CA LEU A 91 -2.93 7.99 4.76
C LEU A 91 -3.89 8.95 4.07
N ARG A 92 -4.78 9.56 4.85
CA ARG A 92 -5.92 10.37 4.36
C ARG A 92 -5.53 11.50 3.41
N ASN A 93 -4.37 12.11 3.61
CA ASN A 93 -3.85 13.19 2.76
C ASN A 93 -2.61 12.76 1.98
N SER A 94 -2.48 11.46 1.70
CA SER A 94 -1.34 10.94 0.95
C SER A 94 -1.34 11.41 -0.50
N PRO A 95 -0.18 11.39 -1.16
CA PRO A 95 -0.11 11.59 -2.59
C PRO A 95 -1.05 10.66 -3.37
N LEU A 96 -1.25 9.42 -2.93
CA LEU A 96 -2.19 8.50 -3.55
C LEU A 96 -3.64 9.00 -3.49
N ILE A 97 -4.09 9.51 -2.33
CA ILE A 97 -5.42 10.11 -2.20
C ILE A 97 -5.55 11.35 -3.10
N LYS A 98 -4.49 12.15 -3.22
CA LYS A 98 -4.47 13.27 -4.16
C LYS A 98 -4.54 12.80 -5.62
N LEU A 99 -3.94 11.66 -5.98
CA LEU A 99 -4.13 11.05 -7.30
C LEU A 99 -5.60 10.66 -7.53
N PHE A 100 -6.28 10.06 -6.55
CA PHE A 100 -7.70 9.76 -6.65
C PHE A 100 -8.58 11.01 -6.78
N LEU A 101 -8.22 12.12 -6.15
CA LEU A 101 -8.89 13.42 -6.33
C LEU A 101 -8.70 13.96 -7.75
N ILE A 102 -7.48 13.94 -8.27
CA ILE A 102 -7.17 14.39 -9.64
C ILE A 102 -7.93 13.57 -10.69
N THR A 103 -8.01 12.26 -10.47
CA THR A 103 -8.70 11.33 -11.38
C THR A 103 -10.21 11.25 -11.11
N TYR A 104 -10.75 12.06 -10.18
CA TYR A 104 -12.16 12.09 -9.77
C TYR A 104 -12.69 10.76 -9.19
N ILE A 105 -11.84 9.79 -8.93
CA ILE A 105 -12.24 8.51 -8.34
C ILE A 105 -12.63 8.65 -6.88
N TYR A 106 -11.99 9.58 -6.16
CA TYR A 106 -12.21 9.78 -4.72
C TYR A 106 -13.67 10.01 -4.37
N ASP A 107 -14.41 10.79 -5.16
CA ASP A 107 -15.80 11.18 -4.91
C ASP A 107 -16.80 10.02 -5.07
N TYR A 108 -16.40 8.95 -5.76
CA TYR A 108 -17.21 7.74 -5.96
C TYR A 108 -16.94 6.65 -4.92
N ILE A 109 -16.00 6.87 -4.00
CA ILE A 109 -15.60 5.90 -2.98
C ILE A 109 -16.02 6.40 -1.61
N GLU A 110 -16.69 5.55 -0.86
CA GLU A 110 -16.92 5.76 0.56
C GLU A 110 -15.73 5.24 1.36
N TRP A 111 -15.19 6.09 2.22
CA TRP A 111 -14.00 5.81 3.00
C TRP A 111 -14.36 5.63 4.47
N LYS A 112 -13.76 4.64 5.12
CA LYS A 112 -13.83 4.48 6.57
C LYS A 112 -12.43 4.49 7.16
N THR A 113 -12.27 5.12 8.31
CA THR A 113 -11.02 5.15 9.06
C THR A 113 -10.72 3.79 9.67
N ILE A 114 -9.45 3.41 9.67
CA ILE A 114 -8.94 2.29 10.48
C ILE A 114 -8.99 2.73 11.94
N GLU A 115 -9.59 1.91 12.81
CA GLU A 115 -9.87 2.32 14.20
C GLU A 115 -8.60 2.46 15.03
N GLN A 116 -7.62 1.56 14.87
CA GLN A 116 -6.41 1.54 15.68
C GLN A 116 -5.16 1.16 14.87
N VAL A 117 -4.03 1.66 15.33
CA VAL A 117 -2.70 1.25 14.87
C VAL A 117 -1.92 0.76 16.07
N TYR A 118 -1.22 -0.36 15.90
CA TYR A 118 -0.41 -0.98 16.93
C TYR A 118 0.99 -1.28 16.43
N VAL A 119 1.91 -1.37 17.38
CA VAL A 119 3.27 -1.85 17.16
C VAL A 119 3.62 -2.89 18.23
N TYR A 120 4.29 -3.93 17.81
CA TYR A 120 4.81 -4.94 18.72
C TYR A 120 6.20 -4.54 19.23
N GLN A 121 6.40 -4.65 20.55
CA GLN A 121 7.70 -4.50 21.17
C GLN A 121 7.95 -5.66 22.15
N TYR A 122 9.21 -6.09 22.20
CA TYR A 122 9.67 -7.06 23.17
C TYR A 122 10.21 -6.34 24.40
N ASP A 123 9.48 -6.44 25.49
CA ASP A 123 9.89 -5.94 26.80
C ASP A 123 10.84 -6.97 27.43
N LYS A 124 12.08 -6.60 27.63
CA LYS A 124 13.10 -7.47 28.27
C LYS A 124 12.79 -7.75 29.73
N GLY A 125 11.76 -7.10 30.30
CA GLY A 125 11.45 -7.17 31.71
C GLY A 125 12.41 -6.34 32.56
N GLY A 126 12.05 -6.16 33.83
CA GLY A 126 12.88 -5.49 34.82
C GLY A 126 13.15 -6.42 36.00
N MET A 127 13.65 -5.87 37.08
CA MET A 127 13.99 -6.65 38.32
C MET A 127 12.80 -7.46 38.87
N PHE A 128 11.55 -7.05 38.54
CA PHE A 128 10.32 -7.64 39.06
C PHE A 128 9.36 -8.14 37.97
N SER A 129 9.74 -8.11 36.70
CA SER A 129 8.91 -8.56 35.58
C SER A 129 9.66 -9.48 34.64
N SER A 130 9.00 -10.56 34.21
CA SER A 130 9.53 -11.46 33.20
C SER A 130 9.52 -10.84 31.81
N PRO A 131 10.48 -11.17 30.94
CA PRO A 131 10.48 -10.74 29.54
C PRO A 131 9.17 -11.18 28.85
N LYS A 132 8.56 -10.28 28.10
CA LYS A 132 7.34 -10.57 27.34
C LYS A 132 7.22 -9.68 26.11
N GLY A 133 6.59 -10.21 25.07
CA GLY A 133 6.16 -9.39 23.95
C GLY A 133 4.83 -8.72 24.24
N VAL A 134 4.70 -7.46 23.86
CA VAL A 134 3.50 -6.66 24.07
C VAL A 134 3.15 -5.92 22.78
N ILE A 135 1.86 -5.90 22.46
CA ILE A 135 1.32 -5.09 21.38
C ILE A 135 0.84 -3.77 21.97
N TYR A 136 1.53 -2.69 21.64
CA TYR A 136 1.22 -1.36 22.12
C TYR A 136 0.39 -0.59 21.08
N LYS A 137 -0.61 0.15 21.54
CA LYS A 137 -1.33 1.13 20.73
C LYS A 137 -0.39 2.28 20.36
N VAL A 138 -0.34 2.63 19.08
CA VAL A 138 0.35 3.82 18.59
C VAL A 138 -0.49 5.05 18.96
N PRO A 139 0.03 5.99 19.75
CA PRO A 139 -0.72 7.17 20.14
C PRO A 139 -1.10 8.04 18.94
N GLN A 140 -2.34 8.48 18.87
CA GLN A 140 -2.88 9.28 17.76
C GLN A 140 -3.07 10.77 18.13
N ASN A 141 -2.84 11.13 19.40
CA ASN A 141 -2.91 12.50 19.90
C ASN A 141 -2.04 12.66 21.15
N GLN A 142 -1.93 13.90 21.65
CA GLN A 142 -1.11 14.19 22.82
C GLN A 142 -1.60 13.48 24.08
N ASP A 143 -2.91 13.41 24.31
CA ASP A 143 -3.49 12.77 25.49
C ASP A 143 -3.18 11.27 25.52
N GLU A 144 -3.31 10.60 24.37
CA GLU A 144 -2.92 9.19 24.21
C GLU A 144 -1.42 8.98 24.40
N THR A 145 -0.57 9.94 23.97
CA THR A 145 0.88 9.86 24.19
C THR A 145 1.21 9.87 25.67
N TRP A 146 0.53 10.71 26.47
CA TRP A 146 0.72 10.73 27.91
C TRP A 146 0.19 9.49 28.63
N GLY A 147 -0.93 8.94 28.17
CA GLY A 147 -1.53 7.72 28.70
C GLY A 147 -0.89 6.41 28.22
N SER A 148 -0.02 6.45 27.22
CA SER A 148 0.57 5.24 26.63
C SER A 148 1.64 4.62 27.53
N ASP A 149 1.65 3.29 27.65
CA ASP A 149 2.68 2.54 28.37
C ASP A 149 3.91 2.21 27.53
N ILE A 150 3.88 2.57 26.23
CA ILE A 150 5.00 2.29 25.29
C ILE A 150 6.28 3.05 25.65
N LEU A 151 6.16 4.20 26.29
CA LEU A 151 7.27 5.07 26.65
C LEU A 151 7.27 5.37 28.16
N GLY A 152 8.42 5.32 28.79
CA GLY A 152 8.60 5.82 30.16
C GLY A 152 8.41 7.34 30.24
N ILE A 153 8.18 7.87 31.47
CA ILE A 153 7.87 9.30 31.70
C ILE A 153 8.95 10.23 31.12
N PHE A 154 10.22 9.90 31.32
CA PHE A 154 11.33 10.72 30.80
C PHE A 154 11.39 10.67 29.27
N GLU A 155 11.14 9.51 28.68
CA GLU A 155 11.14 9.32 27.24
C GLU A 155 9.96 10.03 26.57
N LYS A 156 8.78 10.07 27.20
CA LYS A 156 7.65 10.89 26.73
C LYS A 156 8.01 12.36 26.60
N ASN A 157 8.77 12.91 27.56
CA ASN A 157 9.24 14.29 27.50
C ASN A 157 10.24 14.53 26.37
N ARG A 158 11.16 13.58 26.13
CA ARG A 158 12.13 13.63 25.00
C ARG A 158 11.40 13.57 23.67
N CYS A 159 10.46 12.63 23.52
CA CYS A 159 9.60 12.52 22.34
C CYS A 159 8.81 13.80 22.09
N LYS A 160 8.22 14.42 23.12
CA LYS A 160 7.50 15.68 22.98
C LYS A 160 8.39 16.80 22.44
N LYS A 161 9.61 16.93 22.94
CA LYS A 161 10.59 17.93 22.42
C LYS A 161 10.91 17.62 20.96
N PHE A 162 11.17 16.37 20.63
CA PHE A 162 11.48 15.93 19.29
C PHE A 162 10.32 16.20 18.31
N TYR A 163 9.09 15.81 18.66
CA TYR A 163 7.93 16.07 17.81
C TYR A 163 7.61 17.55 17.66
N ASN A 164 7.77 18.35 18.72
CA ASN A 164 7.62 19.81 18.64
C ASN A 164 8.68 20.42 17.69
N TYR A 165 9.93 19.95 17.76
CA TYR A 165 10.97 20.36 16.85
C TYR A 165 10.57 20.07 15.39
N ILE A 166 10.16 18.83 15.08
CA ILE A 166 9.75 18.45 13.72
C ILE A 166 8.53 19.25 13.25
N SER A 167 7.53 19.45 14.10
CA SER A 167 6.31 20.19 13.77
C SER A 167 6.61 21.65 13.37
N ASN A 168 7.63 22.26 13.99
CA ASN A 168 8.05 23.62 13.72
C ASN A 168 8.98 23.79 12.50
N LEU A 169 9.42 22.69 11.87
CA LEU A 169 10.19 22.76 10.64
C LEU A 169 9.31 23.22 9.48
N ILE A 170 9.80 24.22 8.73
CA ILE A 170 9.14 24.73 7.53
C ILE A 170 9.95 24.30 6.32
N PHE A 171 9.32 23.50 5.46
CA PHE A 171 9.87 23.06 4.18
C PHE A 171 9.48 24.11 3.11
N GLU A 172 10.46 24.80 2.58
CA GLU A 172 10.26 25.80 1.53
C GLU A 172 10.19 25.14 0.15
N GLU A 173 9.52 25.79 -0.81
CA GLU A 173 9.38 25.27 -2.19
C GLU A 173 10.74 25.08 -2.91
N ASN A 174 11.75 25.86 -2.54
CA ASN A 174 13.12 25.77 -3.04
C ASN A 174 13.92 24.59 -2.47
N GLY A 175 13.32 23.79 -1.56
CA GLY A 175 13.94 22.65 -0.87
C GLY A 175 14.71 23.03 0.40
N ASN A 176 14.81 24.33 0.76
CA ASN A 176 15.38 24.74 2.03
C ASN A 176 14.46 24.43 3.20
N ILE A 177 15.07 24.30 4.38
CA ILE A 177 14.34 24.03 5.62
C ILE A 177 14.69 25.11 6.64
N LYS A 178 13.69 25.84 7.11
CA LYS A 178 13.83 26.71 8.26
C LYS A 178 13.86 25.87 9.52
N ASN A 179 14.95 25.95 10.23
CA ASN A 179 15.27 25.18 11.42
C ASN A 179 15.57 26.15 12.57
N THR A 180 14.78 26.07 13.65
CA THR A 180 14.88 26.98 14.79
C THR A 180 16.03 26.64 15.76
N GLU A 181 16.56 25.41 15.70
CA GLU A 181 17.59 24.92 16.65
C GLU A 181 18.99 24.81 16.04
N ASN A 182 19.21 25.30 14.82
CA ASN A 182 20.50 25.26 14.11
C ASN A 182 21.12 23.84 14.00
N ILE A 183 20.27 22.79 13.93
CA ILE A 183 20.71 21.41 13.71
C ILE A 183 20.87 21.19 12.19
N ASP A 184 22.05 20.77 11.76
CA ASP A 184 22.28 20.43 10.35
C ASP A 184 21.66 19.07 9.98
N ILE A 185 20.34 19.10 9.76
CA ILE A 185 19.56 17.90 9.44
C ILE A 185 19.86 17.31 8.06
N ASN A 186 20.56 18.04 7.20
CA ASN A 186 20.91 17.58 5.86
C ASN A 186 22.14 16.67 5.85
N ASN A 187 23.00 16.78 6.86
CA ASN A 187 24.30 16.09 6.89
C ASN A 187 24.44 15.08 8.04
N ILE A 188 23.38 14.85 8.81
CA ILE A 188 23.37 13.86 9.89
C ILE A 188 22.42 12.72 9.62
N SER A 189 22.70 11.53 10.15
CA SER A 189 21.83 10.39 10.15
C SER A 189 20.64 10.58 11.10
N PHE A 190 19.57 9.81 10.91
CA PHE A 190 18.42 9.84 11.81
C PHE A 190 18.79 9.42 13.23
N LYS A 191 19.71 8.44 13.36
CA LYS A 191 20.23 8.02 14.67
C LYS A 191 20.98 9.15 15.40
N GLU A 192 21.82 9.89 14.67
CA GLU A 192 22.52 11.06 15.24
C GLU A 192 21.55 12.16 15.66
N LEU A 193 20.50 12.41 14.86
CA LEU A 193 19.43 13.35 15.22
C LEU A 193 18.72 12.89 16.50
N GLY A 194 18.34 11.61 16.60
CA GLY A 194 17.72 11.04 17.80
C GLY A 194 18.59 11.23 19.06
N ASN A 195 19.90 11.00 18.92
CA ASN A 195 20.88 11.20 20.00
C ASN A 195 20.90 12.66 20.51
N LYS A 196 20.71 13.66 19.62
CA LYS A 196 20.63 15.07 20.02
C LYS A 196 19.43 15.37 20.92
N PHE A 197 18.35 14.59 20.76
CA PHE A 197 17.17 14.65 21.61
C PHE A 197 17.20 13.59 22.73
N SER A 198 18.31 12.87 22.88
CA SER A 198 18.51 11.79 23.88
C SER A 198 17.43 10.70 23.80
N LEU A 199 16.93 10.41 22.58
CA LEU A 199 15.95 9.34 22.36
C LEU A 199 16.63 7.96 22.48
N GLU A 200 15.89 7.02 23.07
CA GLU A 200 16.33 5.64 23.23
C GLU A 200 16.19 4.85 21.89
N ASP A 201 17.01 3.80 21.72
CA ASP A 201 16.97 2.99 20.50
C ASP A 201 15.58 2.39 20.23
N ASN A 202 14.87 1.92 21.25
CA ASN A 202 13.48 1.43 21.10
C ASN A 202 12.51 2.52 20.64
N THR A 203 12.75 3.76 21.05
CA THR A 203 11.94 4.91 20.64
C THR A 203 12.20 5.25 19.17
N LEU A 204 13.47 5.21 18.74
CA LEU A 204 13.81 5.41 17.33
C LEU A 204 13.23 4.31 16.45
N ASP A 205 13.28 3.07 16.90
CA ASP A 205 12.66 1.92 16.24
C ASP A 205 11.15 2.11 16.09
N PHE A 206 10.47 2.48 17.17
CA PHE A 206 9.05 2.82 17.15
C PHE A 206 8.72 3.95 16.17
N ILE A 207 9.47 5.05 16.21
CA ILE A 207 9.24 6.20 15.34
C ILE A 207 9.46 5.80 13.86
N GLY A 208 10.50 5.04 13.58
CA GLY A 208 10.82 4.61 12.22
C GLY A 208 9.75 3.70 11.61
N HIS A 209 9.32 2.68 12.33
CA HIS A 209 8.38 1.69 11.81
C HIS A 209 6.92 2.14 11.91
N ALA A 210 6.49 2.72 13.05
CA ALA A 210 5.08 3.01 13.30
C ALA A 210 4.64 4.43 12.87
N VAL A 211 5.56 5.37 12.77
CA VAL A 211 5.26 6.78 12.41
C VAL A 211 5.81 7.12 11.03
N ALA A 212 7.10 6.86 10.77
CA ALA A 212 7.70 7.11 9.47
C ALA A 212 7.44 5.99 8.44
N LEU A 213 6.87 4.87 8.87
CA LEU A 213 6.44 3.74 8.04
C LEU A 213 7.55 3.13 7.20
N TYR A 214 8.75 2.97 7.77
CA TYR A 214 9.82 2.21 7.16
C TYR A 214 9.63 0.70 7.39
N SER A 215 10.04 -0.10 6.44
CA SER A 215 9.93 -1.57 6.45
C SER A 215 11.25 -2.27 6.79
N ASP A 216 12.28 -1.52 7.10
CA ASP A 216 13.61 -1.98 7.46
C ASP A 216 14.27 -0.98 8.42
N ASP A 217 15.47 -1.31 8.90
CA ASP A 217 16.22 -0.49 9.84
C ASP A 217 17.20 0.49 9.19
N ASP A 218 17.28 0.51 7.86
CA ASP A 218 18.22 1.33 7.12
C ASP A 218 17.96 2.83 7.35
N PHE A 219 16.72 3.19 7.71
CA PHE A 219 16.34 4.56 8.05
C PHE A 219 17.19 5.16 9.18
N LEU A 220 17.74 4.34 10.10
CA LEU A 220 18.60 4.83 11.18
C LEU A 220 19.89 5.45 10.66
N GLN A 221 20.41 4.93 9.56
CA GLN A 221 21.65 5.40 8.93
C GLN A 221 21.38 6.36 7.76
N ASN A 222 20.12 6.44 7.31
CA ASN A 222 19.72 7.36 6.26
C ASN A 222 19.80 8.81 6.73
N ASN A 223 19.98 9.73 5.76
CA ASN A 223 19.92 11.15 5.99
C ASN A 223 18.61 11.51 6.72
N SER A 224 18.75 12.22 7.85
CA SER A 224 17.65 12.53 8.76
C SER A 224 16.50 13.29 8.09
N ILE A 225 16.76 14.10 7.05
CA ILE A 225 15.73 14.86 6.34
C ILE A 225 14.66 13.97 5.71
N ASN A 226 15.04 12.80 5.17
CA ASN A 226 14.08 11.91 4.53
C ASN A 226 13.14 11.28 5.56
N VAL A 227 13.68 10.94 6.72
CA VAL A 227 12.89 10.40 7.83
C VAL A 227 11.99 11.48 8.42
N ILE A 228 12.53 12.68 8.65
CA ILE A 228 11.78 13.85 9.14
C ILE A 228 10.60 14.17 8.23
N LYS A 229 10.77 14.16 6.91
CA LYS A 229 9.67 14.42 5.96
C LYS A 229 8.53 13.42 6.14
N LYS A 230 8.83 12.14 6.32
CA LYS A 230 7.82 11.12 6.58
C LYS A 230 7.13 11.30 7.93
N ILE A 231 7.90 11.60 8.98
CA ILE A 231 7.36 11.87 10.33
C ILE A 231 6.44 13.09 10.30
N LYS A 232 6.91 14.20 9.69
CA LYS A 232 6.09 15.42 9.59
C LYS A 232 4.81 15.16 8.81
N PHE A 233 4.90 14.44 7.71
CA PHE A 233 3.74 14.06 6.92
C PHE A 233 2.72 13.25 7.75
N TYR A 234 3.17 12.32 8.59
CA TYR A 234 2.32 11.58 9.50
C TYR A 234 1.66 12.49 10.54
N ILE A 235 2.44 13.38 11.18
CA ILE A 235 1.95 14.36 12.17
C ILE A 235 0.89 15.29 11.54
N ASP A 236 1.16 15.81 10.34
CA ASP A 236 0.24 16.69 9.63
C ASP A 236 -1.09 15.97 9.30
N ASN A 237 -1.05 14.66 9.02
CA ASN A 237 -2.26 13.85 8.87
C ASN A 237 -3.02 13.63 10.18
N LEU A 238 -2.33 13.57 11.32
CA LEU A 238 -2.96 13.52 12.65
C LEU A 238 -3.62 14.86 13.00
N ALA A 239 -2.97 15.97 12.72
CA ALA A 239 -3.48 17.32 13.02
C ALA A 239 -4.82 17.61 12.31
N LEU A 240 -5.08 16.99 11.14
CA LEU A 240 -6.37 17.08 10.48
C LEU A 240 -7.54 16.52 11.31
N ASN A 241 -7.26 15.72 12.34
CA ASN A 241 -8.26 15.18 13.27
C ASN A 241 -8.60 16.15 14.42
N GLU A 242 -7.79 17.20 14.66
CA GLU A 242 -7.97 18.10 15.80
C GLU A 242 -9.03 19.20 15.57
N ASP A 243 -9.60 19.32 14.38
CA ASP A 243 -10.73 20.24 14.13
C ASP A 243 -12.02 19.68 14.76
N LYS A 244 -12.02 19.70 16.11
CA LYS A 244 -13.04 19.14 17.01
C LYS A 244 -14.46 19.65 16.74
N ASN A 245 -14.61 20.73 15.98
CA ASN A 245 -15.91 21.38 15.73
C ASN A 245 -16.63 20.89 14.47
N LYS A 246 -15.98 20.09 13.62
CA LYS A 246 -16.55 19.70 12.31
C LYS A 246 -16.84 18.22 12.15
N ILE A 247 -16.22 17.33 12.94
CA ILE A 247 -16.38 15.89 12.75
C ILE A 247 -16.45 15.20 14.13
N PRO A 248 -17.52 14.46 14.45
CA PRO A 248 -17.61 13.68 15.68
C PRO A 248 -16.43 12.69 15.79
N ASN A 249 -16.06 12.28 17.00
CA ASN A 249 -14.98 11.40 17.45
C ASN A 249 -14.67 10.11 16.63
N TYR A 250 -15.07 10.05 15.35
CA TYR A 250 -14.95 8.87 14.49
C TYR A 250 -13.59 8.71 13.77
N TYR A 251 -12.71 9.70 13.82
CA TYR A 251 -11.43 9.65 13.10
C TYR A 251 -10.28 9.54 14.10
N VAL A 252 -10.02 8.31 14.54
CA VAL A 252 -8.98 8.06 15.55
C VAL A 252 -7.61 7.90 14.94
N THR A 253 -7.50 7.36 13.70
CA THR A 253 -6.20 7.20 13.02
C THR A 253 -6.12 7.99 11.71
N PRO A 254 -4.92 8.27 11.18
CA PRO A 254 -4.78 8.96 9.90
C PRO A 254 -5.05 8.04 8.70
N PHE A 255 -5.24 6.75 8.93
CA PHE A 255 -5.44 5.76 7.88
C PHE A 255 -6.89 5.55 7.54
N ILE A 256 -7.15 5.40 6.24
CA ILE A 256 -8.46 5.08 5.67
C ILE A 256 -8.37 3.83 4.78
N TYR A 257 -9.52 3.17 4.61
CA TYR A 257 -9.71 2.05 3.71
C TYR A 257 -11.10 2.18 3.03
N PRO A 258 -11.25 1.79 1.76
CA PRO A 258 -12.53 1.89 1.06
C PRO A 258 -13.55 0.93 1.64
N ILE A 259 -14.78 1.41 1.83
CA ILE A 259 -15.94 0.55 2.13
C ILE A 259 -16.21 -0.32 0.89
N TRP A 260 -16.40 -1.62 1.06
CA TRP A 260 -16.49 -2.65 0.03
C TRP A 260 -15.16 -3.02 -0.63
N GLY A 261 -14.01 -2.61 -0.06
CA GLY A 261 -12.69 -2.95 -0.58
C GLY A 261 -12.36 -2.30 -1.92
N PHE A 262 -11.30 -2.77 -2.56
CA PHE A 262 -10.75 -2.20 -3.79
C PHE A 262 -11.60 -2.45 -5.03
N GLN A 263 -12.51 -3.42 -5.02
CA GLN A 263 -13.37 -3.71 -6.17
C GLN A 263 -14.12 -2.46 -6.66
N LYS A 264 -14.56 -1.60 -5.70
CA LYS A 264 -15.25 -0.35 -6.03
C LYS A 264 -14.34 0.64 -6.77
N ILE A 265 -13.07 0.70 -6.41
CA ILE A 265 -12.06 1.52 -7.09
C ILE A 265 -11.87 1.05 -8.54
N TYR A 266 -11.66 -0.26 -8.75
CA TYR A 266 -11.48 -0.83 -10.09
C TYR A 266 -12.69 -0.56 -11.00
N LYS A 267 -13.91 -0.80 -10.50
CA LYS A 267 -15.15 -0.55 -11.27
C LYS A 267 -15.34 0.91 -11.64
N ASN A 268 -14.92 1.83 -10.79
CA ASN A 268 -15.03 3.26 -11.11
C ASN A 268 -14.00 3.67 -12.18
N TYR A 269 -12.78 3.13 -12.15
CA TYR A 269 -11.83 3.32 -13.24
C TYR A 269 -12.34 2.77 -14.57
N GLU A 270 -12.88 1.55 -14.59
CA GLU A 270 -13.50 0.99 -15.80
C GLU A 270 -14.63 1.87 -16.34
N ARG A 271 -15.49 2.38 -15.44
CA ARG A 271 -16.56 3.31 -15.81
C ARG A 271 -16.04 4.61 -16.40
N GLU A 272 -14.96 5.18 -15.86
CA GLU A 272 -14.31 6.36 -16.40
C GLU A 272 -13.77 6.10 -17.81
N LEU A 273 -13.13 4.97 -18.03
CA LEU A 273 -12.57 4.60 -19.34
C LEU A 273 -13.65 4.46 -20.42
N CYS A 274 -14.88 4.07 -20.06
CA CYS A 274 -16.00 4.00 -21.02
C CYS A 274 -16.41 5.36 -21.60
N LEU A 275 -15.88 6.49 -21.10
CA LEU A 275 -16.10 7.83 -21.69
C LEU A 275 -15.22 8.08 -22.92
N TYR A 276 -14.25 7.21 -23.22
CA TYR A 276 -13.31 7.32 -24.33
C TYR A 276 -13.54 6.23 -25.37
N GLU A 277 -12.83 6.26 -26.49
CA GLU A 277 -12.81 5.14 -27.44
C GLU A 277 -12.03 3.96 -26.82
N TYR A 278 -12.75 3.20 -26.00
CA TYR A 278 -12.22 2.15 -25.13
C TYR A 278 -12.70 0.76 -25.58
N LYS A 279 -11.77 -0.14 -25.79
CA LYS A 279 -12.06 -1.54 -26.08
C LYS A 279 -11.46 -2.45 -25.00
N TYR A 280 -12.31 -3.18 -24.30
CA TYR A 280 -11.93 -4.16 -23.29
C TYR A 280 -12.10 -5.59 -23.81
N VAL A 281 -11.08 -6.43 -23.61
CA VAL A 281 -11.07 -7.83 -24.02
C VAL A 281 -10.62 -8.71 -22.86
N ASN A 282 -11.52 -9.58 -22.42
CA ASN A 282 -11.26 -10.57 -21.39
C ASN A 282 -10.82 -11.91 -21.96
N GLU A 283 -10.24 -12.76 -21.09
CA GLU A 283 -9.87 -14.14 -21.38
C GLU A 283 -9.02 -14.24 -22.66
N ASN A 284 -8.06 -13.32 -22.77
CA ASN A 284 -7.09 -13.28 -23.83
C ASN A 284 -5.71 -12.99 -23.25
N ASP A 285 -4.66 -13.31 -23.98
CA ASP A 285 -3.27 -13.03 -23.58
C ASP A 285 -2.49 -12.61 -24.82
N ILE A 286 -1.31 -12.07 -24.61
CA ILE A 286 -0.40 -11.69 -25.67
C ILE A 286 0.49 -12.89 -26.03
N GLU A 287 0.71 -13.11 -27.31
CA GLU A 287 1.66 -14.10 -27.83
C GLU A 287 3.03 -13.46 -28.07
N GLU A 288 3.02 -12.23 -28.60
CA GLU A 288 4.22 -11.53 -29.06
C GLU A 288 4.09 -10.02 -28.85
N ILE A 289 5.20 -9.35 -28.56
CA ILE A 289 5.34 -7.90 -28.57
C ILE A 289 5.95 -7.50 -29.90
N LEU A 290 5.30 -6.58 -30.61
CA LEU A 290 5.75 -6.09 -31.91
C LEU A 290 6.58 -4.81 -31.73
N TYR A 291 7.70 -4.72 -32.40
CA TYR A 291 8.62 -3.59 -32.38
C TYR A 291 8.72 -2.92 -33.76
N ASP A 292 9.10 -1.65 -33.77
CA ASP A 292 9.50 -0.93 -34.97
C ASP A 292 11.00 -1.14 -35.29
N GLU A 293 11.49 -0.44 -36.30
CA GLU A 293 12.91 -0.51 -36.76
C GLU A 293 13.88 0.05 -35.71
N GLU A 294 13.40 0.90 -34.77
CA GLU A 294 14.19 1.48 -33.70
C GLU A 294 14.11 0.67 -32.39
N ASN A 295 13.54 -0.54 -32.42
CA ASN A 295 13.25 -1.37 -31.22
C ASN A 295 12.31 -0.74 -30.22
N LYS A 296 11.43 0.18 -30.64
CA LYS A 296 10.37 0.73 -29.81
C LYS A 296 9.08 -0.07 -29.98
N PHE A 297 8.25 -0.03 -28.97
CA PHE A 297 6.95 -0.68 -29.00
C PHE A 297 6.09 -0.18 -30.16
N LYS A 298 5.53 -1.12 -30.91
CA LYS A 298 4.63 -0.87 -32.05
C LYS A 298 3.25 -1.51 -31.86
N GLY A 299 3.16 -2.56 -31.02
CA GLY A 299 1.91 -3.27 -30.80
C GLY A 299 2.09 -4.63 -30.16
N ILE A 300 1.01 -5.39 -30.13
CA ILE A 300 0.97 -6.76 -29.63
C ILE A 300 0.32 -7.70 -30.65
N LYS A 301 0.69 -8.99 -30.59
CA LYS A 301 -0.07 -10.08 -31.18
C LYS A 301 -0.69 -10.90 -30.07
N THR A 302 -1.99 -11.11 -30.12
CA THR A 302 -2.71 -11.91 -29.12
C THR A 302 -2.61 -13.40 -29.43
N ILE A 303 -2.83 -14.27 -28.42
CA ILE A 303 -2.90 -15.73 -28.61
C ILE A 303 -4.02 -16.16 -29.58
N LYS A 304 -5.01 -15.30 -29.83
CA LYS A 304 -6.07 -15.50 -30.84
C LYS A 304 -5.64 -15.06 -32.24
N GLY A 305 -4.37 -14.64 -32.40
CA GLY A 305 -3.79 -14.26 -33.70
C GLY A 305 -4.08 -12.82 -34.14
N GLU A 306 -4.77 -12.02 -33.34
CA GLU A 306 -5.06 -10.61 -33.67
C GLU A 306 -3.80 -9.75 -33.47
N LYS A 307 -3.48 -8.88 -34.42
CA LYS A 307 -2.46 -7.85 -34.29
C LYS A 307 -3.14 -6.53 -33.90
N ILE A 308 -2.70 -5.95 -32.79
CA ILE A 308 -3.20 -4.69 -32.22
C ILE A 308 -2.00 -3.74 -32.16
N TYR A 309 -2.09 -2.61 -32.84
CA TYR A 309 -1.03 -1.61 -32.86
C TYR A 309 -1.31 -0.52 -31.84
N GLY A 310 -0.25 0.02 -31.22
CA GLY A 310 -0.35 1.07 -30.21
C GLY A 310 0.96 1.82 -30.08
N LYS A 311 0.89 3.03 -29.50
CA LYS A 311 2.05 3.91 -29.32
C LYS A 311 2.80 3.60 -28.03
N ILE A 312 2.07 3.26 -26.97
CA ILE A 312 2.63 2.85 -25.66
C ILE A 312 1.93 1.61 -25.13
N LEU A 313 2.68 0.86 -24.33
CA LEU A 313 2.21 -0.28 -23.57
C LEU A 313 2.32 0.01 -22.08
N LEU A 314 1.21 -0.06 -21.37
CA LEU A 314 1.17 -0.12 -19.89
C LEU A 314 0.90 -1.55 -19.47
N SER A 315 1.64 -2.08 -18.52
CA SER A 315 1.52 -3.48 -18.15
C SER A 315 1.79 -3.72 -16.67
N SER A 316 1.00 -4.59 -16.05
CA SER A 316 1.42 -5.23 -14.81
C SER A 316 2.55 -6.24 -15.08
N PRO A 317 3.38 -6.54 -14.07
CA PRO A 317 4.59 -7.35 -14.26
C PRO A 317 4.28 -8.78 -14.72
N GLU A 318 3.13 -9.34 -14.33
CA GLU A 318 2.73 -10.73 -14.62
C GLU A 318 2.61 -11.04 -16.12
N TYR A 319 2.28 -10.03 -16.95
CA TYR A 319 2.26 -10.19 -18.42
C TYR A 319 3.65 -10.24 -19.02
N MET A 320 4.62 -9.63 -18.37
CA MET A 320 5.96 -9.40 -18.88
C MET A 320 6.97 -10.49 -18.52
N ILE A 321 6.60 -11.42 -17.63
CA ILE A 321 7.46 -12.53 -17.19
C ILE A 321 7.94 -13.37 -18.38
N LYS A 322 7.04 -13.80 -19.25
CA LYS A 322 7.36 -14.65 -20.41
C LYS A 322 8.23 -13.95 -21.45
N PHE A 323 8.22 -12.61 -21.48
CA PHE A 323 9.07 -11.81 -22.37
C PHE A 323 10.39 -11.41 -21.73
N LYS A 324 10.67 -11.87 -20.50
CA LYS A 324 11.90 -11.57 -19.75
C LYS A 324 12.14 -10.06 -19.63
N LYS A 325 11.09 -9.26 -19.47
CA LYS A 325 11.18 -7.81 -19.26
C LYS A 325 11.14 -7.42 -17.78
N VAL A 326 10.84 -8.37 -16.92
CA VAL A 326 10.84 -8.22 -15.47
C VAL A 326 11.77 -9.24 -14.83
N GLU A 327 12.32 -8.88 -13.69
CA GLU A 327 13.18 -9.73 -12.88
C GLU A 327 12.52 -10.02 -11.53
N LYS A 328 12.48 -11.28 -11.12
CA LYS A 328 12.07 -11.66 -9.78
C LYS A 328 13.16 -11.24 -8.79
N LYS A 329 12.82 -10.32 -7.89
CA LYS A 329 13.75 -9.83 -6.85
C LYS A 329 13.59 -10.58 -5.54
N ASN A 330 12.38 -10.97 -5.19
CA ASN A 330 12.08 -11.62 -3.92
C ASN A 330 10.74 -12.35 -4.01
N GLN A 331 10.31 -12.94 -2.89
CA GLN A 331 8.99 -13.54 -2.72
C GLN A 331 8.35 -12.98 -1.45
N ILE A 332 7.03 -12.83 -1.48
CA ILE A 332 6.23 -12.32 -0.37
C ILE A 332 5.29 -13.43 0.09
N ILE A 333 5.31 -13.69 1.37
CA ILE A 333 4.32 -14.53 2.04
C ILE A 333 3.13 -13.66 2.39
N ARG A 334 1.92 -14.15 2.05
CA ARG A 334 0.65 -13.58 2.47
C ARG A 334 -0.24 -14.66 3.06
N ARG A 335 -0.72 -14.42 4.26
CA ARG A 335 -1.70 -15.27 4.96
C ARG A 335 -2.98 -14.49 5.14
N ILE A 336 -4.09 -15.05 4.66
CA ILE A 336 -5.44 -14.53 4.87
C ILE A 336 -6.12 -15.46 5.87
N ILE A 337 -6.68 -14.88 6.92
CA ILE A 337 -7.35 -15.59 7.99
C ILE A 337 -8.78 -15.08 8.09
N ILE A 338 -9.76 -15.98 8.05
CA ILE A 338 -11.15 -15.69 8.40
C ILE A 338 -11.36 -16.14 9.84
N SER A 339 -11.69 -15.19 10.73
CA SER A 339 -11.85 -15.42 12.16
C SER A 339 -13.26 -15.04 12.62
N PRO A 340 -13.90 -15.83 13.50
CA PRO A 340 -15.18 -15.48 14.12
C PRO A 340 -15.05 -14.46 15.26
N SER A 341 -13.83 -14.04 15.59
CA SER A 341 -13.54 -13.03 16.62
C SER A 341 -12.43 -12.11 16.15
N PRO A 342 -12.34 -10.88 16.67
CA PRO A 342 -11.19 -10.01 16.45
C PRO A 342 -9.92 -10.65 17.05
N ILE A 343 -8.76 -10.07 16.72
CA ILE A 343 -7.48 -10.52 17.31
C ILE A 343 -7.58 -10.48 18.85
N PRO A 344 -7.44 -11.63 19.54
CA PRO A 344 -7.72 -11.74 20.97
C PRO A 344 -6.83 -10.87 21.86
N SER A 345 -5.59 -10.63 21.44
CA SER A 345 -4.63 -9.78 22.17
C SER A 345 -4.97 -8.29 22.13
N LEU A 346 -6.04 -7.88 21.43
CA LEU A 346 -6.48 -6.50 21.27
C LEU A 346 -7.87 -6.27 21.90
N ASN A 347 -8.18 -5.00 22.22
CA ASN A 347 -9.45 -4.62 22.84
C ASN A 347 -10.59 -4.54 21.81
N SER A 348 -11.03 -5.66 21.27
CA SER A 348 -12.25 -5.82 20.46
C SER A 348 -12.46 -4.75 19.36
N VAL A 349 -11.40 -4.35 18.67
CA VAL A 349 -11.47 -3.38 17.57
C VAL A 349 -11.98 -4.02 16.28
N ASP A 350 -12.78 -3.29 15.50
CA ASP A 350 -13.29 -3.78 14.22
C ASP A 350 -12.20 -3.76 13.13
N SER A 351 -11.31 -2.77 13.16
CA SER A 351 -10.21 -2.66 12.20
C SER A 351 -8.93 -2.14 12.85
N CYS A 352 -7.81 -2.75 12.51
CA CYS A 352 -6.51 -2.29 12.98
C CYS A 352 -5.36 -2.71 12.07
N GLN A 353 -4.28 -1.93 12.12
CA GLN A 353 -2.96 -2.30 11.63
C GLN A 353 -2.06 -2.66 12.81
N ILE A 354 -1.25 -3.71 12.68
CA ILE A 354 -0.17 -4.04 13.61
C ILE A 354 1.12 -4.17 12.83
N ILE A 355 2.15 -3.46 13.26
CA ILE A 355 3.50 -3.58 12.74
C ILE A 355 4.34 -4.36 13.73
N ILE A 356 5.02 -5.40 13.26
CA ILE A 356 5.87 -6.27 14.07
C ILE A 356 7.30 -6.17 13.51
N PRO A 357 8.15 -5.28 14.05
CA PRO A 357 9.52 -5.11 13.60
C PRO A 357 10.36 -6.35 13.82
N LYS A 358 11.26 -6.67 12.89
CA LYS A 358 12.13 -7.85 12.94
C LYS A 358 13.02 -7.90 14.19
N LYS A 359 13.52 -6.77 14.63
CA LYS A 359 14.36 -6.66 15.83
C LYS A 359 13.62 -7.09 17.09
N GLN A 360 12.31 -6.91 17.15
CA GLN A 360 11.49 -7.21 18.32
C GLN A 360 11.13 -8.69 18.43
N THR A 361 11.27 -9.45 17.35
CA THR A 361 10.90 -10.87 17.29
C THR A 361 12.08 -11.80 16.97
N GLY A 362 13.23 -11.25 16.56
CA GLY A 362 14.34 -12.02 16.05
C GLY A 362 14.07 -12.64 14.67
N LEU A 363 13.01 -12.21 13.98
CA LEU A 363 12.72 -12.61 12.60
C LEU A 363 13.64 -11.87 11.62
N LYS A 364 13.74 -12.39 10.38
CA LYS A 364 14.58 -11.75 9.35
C LYS A 364 13.95 -10.50 8.77
N ASN A 365 12.61 -10.43 8.77
CA ASN A 365 11.84 -9.38 8.13
C ASN A 365 10.76 -8.84 9.07
N ASP A 366 10.37 -7.59 8.85
CA ASP A 366 9.18 -7.01 9.46
C ASP A 366 7.93 -7.72 8.99
N ILE A 367 6.93 -7.80 9.86
CA ILE A 367 5.64 -8.40 9.54
C ILE A 367 4.55 -7.36 9.71
N PHE A 368 3.67 -7.32 8.73
CA PHE A 368 2.55 -6.41 8.67
C PHE A 368 1.24 -7.18 8.82
N VAL A 369 0.43 -6.77 9.79
CA VAL A 369 -0.88 -7.37 10.04
C VAL A 369 -1.94 -6.30 9.85
N LEU A 370 -3.00 -6.64 9.11
CA LEU A 370 -4.18 -5.80 8.92
C LEU A 370 -5.42 -6.62 9.28
N GLN A 371 -6.22 -6.14 10.23
CA GLN A 371 -7.54 -6.68 10.51
C GLN A 371 -8.61 -5.76 9.95
N LEU A 372 -9.58 -6.32 9.26
CA LEU A 372 -10.77 -5.63 8.77
C LEU A 372 -12.02 -6.43 9.15
N GLY A 373 -13.02 -5.73 9.66
CA GLY A 373 -14.29 -6.32 10.07
C GLY A 373 -15.48 -5.82 9.25
N TYR A 374 -16.65 -6.10 9.75
CA TYR A 374 -17.94 -5.76 9.13
C TYR A 374 -18.11 -4.26 8.84
N GLY A 375 -17.54 -3.39 9.68
CA GLY A 375 -17.63 -1.94 9.49
C GLY A 375 -17.06 -1.42 8.17
N HIS A 376 -16.17 -2.18 7.52
CA HIS A 376 -15.65 -1.89 6.17
C HIS A 376 -16.42 -2.61 5.05
N CYS A 377 -17.49 -3.34 5.38
CA CYS A 377 -18.29 -4.16 4.45
C CYS A 377 -17.45 -5.16 3.64
N VAL A 378 -16.37 -5.66 4.22
CA VAL A 378 -15.48 -6.67 3.60
C VAL A 378 -15.75 -8.07 4.13
N SER A 379 -16.40 -8.19 5.28
CA SER A 379 -16.80 -9.46 5.91
C SER A 379 -18.23 -9.43 6.40
N ARG A 380 -18.83 -10.59 6.57
CA ARG A 380 -20.14 -10.76 7.25
C ARG A 380 -20.02 -10.34 8.70
N LYS A 381 -21.10 -9.79 9.26
CA LYS A 381 -21.19 -9.43 10.69
C LYS A 381 -20.84 -10.62 11.59
N GLY A 382 -19.95 -10.40 12.55
CA GLY A 382 -19.44 -11.44 13.44
C GLY A 382 -18.23 -12.20 12.90
N TYR A 383 -17.67 -11.74 11.76
CA TYR A 383 -16.42 -12.25 11.20
C TYR A 383 -15.43 -11.12 10.92
N TYR A 384 -14.16 -11.48 10.97
CA TYR A 384 -13.03 -10.60 10.71
C TYR A 384 -12.11 -11.25 9.69
N ILE A 385 -11.51 -10.43 8.83
CA ILE A 385 -10.46 -10.89 7.92
C ILE A 385 -9.15 -10.32 8.45
N ILE A 386 -8.19 -11.21 8.71
CA ILE A 386 -6.86 -10.85 9.19
C ILE A 386 -5.87 -11.20 8.10
N PHE A 387 -5.10 -10.21 7.67
CA PHE A 387 -4.06 -10.35 6.67
C PHE A 387 -2.70 -10.25 7.35
N ILE A 388 -1.81 -11.20 7.08
CA ILE A 388 -0.42 -11.18 7.54
C ILE A 388 0.45 -11.20 6.31
N SER A 389 1.40 -10.28 6.19
CA SER A 389 2.28 -10.15 5.04
C SER A 389 3.70 -9.84 5.44
N CYS A 390 4.67 -10.49 4.80
CA CYS A 390 6.10 -10.25 4.99
C CYS A 390 6.90 -10.77 3.79
N TRP A 391 8.17 -10.40 3.72
CA TRP A 391 9.11 -11.05 2.81
C TRP A 391 9.31 -12.51 3.20
N ASP A 392 9.42 -13.38 2.20
CA ASP A 392 9.83 -14.77 2.42
C ASP A 392 11.27 -14.84 2.93
N ASP A 393 11.52 -15.63 3.95
CA ASP A 393 12.85 -15.86 4.52
C ASP A 393 13.41 -17.25 4.19
N GLY A 394 12.72 -18.00 3.34
CA GLY A 394 13.09 -19.34 2.87
C GLY A 394 12.68 -20.48 3.79
N ARG A 395 12.00 -20.20 4.91
CA ARG A 395 11.44 -21.24 5.80
C ARG A 395 10.03 -21.61 5.35
N ASP A 396 9.53 -22.74 5.84
CA ASP A 396 8.09 -23.05 5.72
C ASP A 396 7.25 -21.93 6.32
N ILE A 397 6.15 -21.58 5.65
CA ILE A 397 5.29 -20.44 6.01
C ILE A 397 4.75 -20.55 7.45
N ASN A 398 4.42 -21.76 7.92
CA ASN A 398 3.95 -21.95 9.30
C ASN A 398 5.10 -21.75 10.30
N GLN A 399 6.32 -22.15 9.95
CA GLN A 399 7.49 -21.91 10.81
C GLN A 399 7.82 -20.43 10.88
N GLN A 400 7.77 -19.72 9.74
CA GLN A 400 8.04 -18.29 9.68
C GLN A 400 6.99 -17.47 10.44
N LEU A 401 5.70 -17.81 10.30
CA LEU A 401 4.61 -17.05 10.89
C LEU A 401 4.19 -17.53 12.30
N LYS A 402 4.74 -18.64 12.81
CA LYS A 402 4.39 -19.16 14.13
C LYS A 402 4.54 -18.11 15.24
N PRO A 403 5.67 -17.37 15.36
CA PRO A 403 5.81 -16.37 16.42
C PRO A 403 4.73 -15.28 16.36
N VAL A 404 4.31 -14.92 15.16
CA VAL A 404 3.25 -13.93 14.95
C VAL A 404 1.88 -14.46 15.36
N MET A 405 1.55 -15.69 14.97
CA MET A 405 0.30 -16.34 15.37
C MET A 405 0.19 -16.45 16.91
N ASP A 406 1.31 -16.77 17.56
CA ASP A 406 1.38 -16.86 19.03
C ASP A 406 1.17 -15.46 19.68
N VAL A 407 1.79 -14.42 19.14
CA VAL A 407 1.63 -13.01 19.59
C VAL A 407 0.19 -12.54 19.43
N LEU A 408 -0.45 -12.86 18.30
CA LEU A 408 -1.82 -12.48 18.02
C LEU A 408 -2.86 -13.29 18.86
N GLY A 409 -2.46 -14.41 19.44
CA GLY A 409 -3.34 -15.28 20.25
C GLY A 409 -4.43 -15.98 19.42
N LEU A 410 -4.20 -16.20 18.13
CA LEU A 410 -5.18 -16.81 17.23
C LEU A 410 -5.26 -18.33 17.43
N ASN A 411 -6.43 -18.82 17.81
CA ASN A 411 -6.70 -20.24 17.93
C ASN A 411 -6.94 -20.87 16.54
N LYS A 412 -6.08 -21.79 16.13
CA LYS A 412 -6.13 -22.45 14.82
C LYS A 412 -7.42 -23.25 14.58
N ASP A 413 -8.03 -23.77 15.63
CA ASP A 413 -9.24 -24.60 15.51
C ASP A 413 -10.50 -23.79 15.17
N MET A 414 -10.46 -22.48 15.35
CA MET A 414 -11.61 -21.59 15.13
C MET A 414 -11.50 -20.76 13.85
N ILE A 415 -10.33 -20.75 13.20
CA ILE A 415 -10.04 -19.89 12.05
C ILE A 415 -9.86 -20.69 10.77
N GLU A 416 -10.09 -20.03 9.63
CA GLU A 416 -9.77 -20.58 8.31
C GLU A 416 -8.57 -19.83 7.73
N ILE A 417 -7.59 -20.57 7.22
CA ILE A 417 -6.32 -20.02 6.74
C ILE A 417 -6.16 -20.28 5.24
N PHE A 418 -5.71 -19.23 4.53
CA PHE A 418 -5.34 -19.26 3.12
C PHE A 418 -3.96 -18.64 2.96
N ASP A 419 -3.00 -19.43 2.50
CA ASP A 419 -1.61 -19.03 2.34
C ASP A 419 -1.26 -18.83 0.87
N MET A 420 -0.58 -17.73 0.56
CA MET A 420 -0.09 -17.40 -0.77
C MET A 420 1.39 -17.03 -0.72
N ASN A 421 2.13 -17.55 -1.68
CA ASN A 421 3.46 -17.06 -2.03
C ASN A 421 3.34 -16.22 -3.31
N CYS A 422 3.69 -14.95 -3.22
CA CYS A 422 3.62 -14.00 -4.33
C CYS A 422 5.04 -13.60 -4.73
N ASP A 423 5.41 -13.85 -5.97
CA ASP A 423 6.69 -13.36 -6.49
C ASP A 423 6.66 -11.85 -6.61
N TYR A 424 7.73 -11.20 -6.20
CA TYR A 424 7.92 -9.76 -6.37
C TYR A 424 8.82 -9.49 -7.57
N TYR A 425 8.27 -8.80 -8.55
CA TYR A 425 8.94 -8.46 -9.81
C TYR A 425 9.17 -6.96 -9.92
N GLU A 426 10.32 -6.61 -10.52
CA GLU A 426 10.64 -5.27 -10.99
C GLU A 426 10.95 -5.27 -12.47
N PRO A 427 10.67 -4.17 -13.22
CA PRO A 427 11.08 -4.04 -14.60
C PRO A 427 12.61 -4.01 -14.72
N ILE A 428 13.14 -4.70 -15.74
CA ILE A 428 14.58 -4.69 -16.07
C ILE A 428 14.97 -3.34 -16.68
N ASN A 429 14.16 -2.85 -17.64
CA ASN A 429 14.34 -1.53 -18.23
C ASN A 429 13.60 -0.47 -17.40
N LYS A 430 14.31 0.19 -16.49
CA LYS A 430 13.75 1.24 -15.63
C LYS A 430 13.67 2.62 -16.31
N ASN A 431 14.24 2.78 -17.51
CA ASN A 431 14.19 4.04 -18.26
C ASN A 431 12.99 4.10 -19.20
N PHE A 432 12.41 2.93 -19.54
CA PHE A 432 11.23 2.81 -20.42
C PHE A 432 11.41 3.50 -21.79
N ASP A 433 12.63 3.46 -22.32
CA ASP A 433 12.99 4.06 -23.62
C ASP A 433 12.43 3.29 -24.83
N ASP A 434 11.94 2.07 -24.61
CA ASP A 434 11.24 1.26 -25.58
C ASP A 434 9.71 1.49 -25.63
N ASN A 435 9.18 2.49 -24.93
CA ASN A 435 7.74 2.79 -24.79
C ASN A 435 6.90 1.67 -24.15
N ILE A 436 7.55 0.77 -23.40
CA ILE A 436 6.89 -0.25 -22.57
C ILE A 436 7.06 0.13 -21.11
N PHE A 437 5.96 0.41 -20.44
CA PHE A 437 5.90 0.83 -19.04
C PHE A 437 5.35 -0.31 -18.19
N ILE A 438 6.11 -0.73 -17.20
CA ILE A 438 5.79 -1.90 -16.38
C ILE A 438 5.91 -1.48 -14.92
N SER A 439 4.83 -1.61 -14.18
CA SER A 439 4.84 -1.33 -12.75
C SER A 439 5.56 -2.43 -11.95
N ASN A 440 6.05 -2.09 -10.75
CA ASN A 440 6.53 -3.08 -9.80
C ASN A 440 5.37 -3.88 -9.20
N SER A 441 5.63 -5.11 -8.75
CA SER A 441 4.70 -5.83 -7.88
C SER A 441 4.42 -5.07 -6.58
N PHE A 442 3.34 -5.42 -5.87
CA PHE A 442 3.02 -4.80 -4.57
C PHE A 442 3.92 -5.30 -3.46
N LEU A 443 4.43 -4.37 -2.67
CA LEU A 443 5.24 -4.62 -1.48
C LEU A 443 4.46 -5.35 -0.35
N PRO A 444 5.12 -5.95 0.65
CA PRO A 444 4.43 -6.64 1.74
C PRO A 444 3.74 -5.73 2.76
N GLN A 445 4.10 -4.45 2.85
CA GLN A 445 3.51 -3.51 3.81
C GLN A 445 1.98 -3.46 3.70
N SER A 446 1.31 -3.28 4.83
CA SER A 446 -0.15 -3.12 4.88
C SER A 446 -0.64 -1.71 4.48
N HIS A 447 0.26 -0.80 4.15
CA HIS A 447 -0.03 0.56 3.70
C HIS A 447 0.54 0.84 2.30
N PHE A 448 0.04 1.89 1.64
CA PHE A 448 0.39 2.23 0.26
C PHE A 448 1.60 3.16 0.12
N GLU A 449 2.19 3.64 1.23
CA GLU A 449 3.11 4.78 1.24
C GLU A 449 4.41 4.60 0.45
N ASP A 450 4.81 3.37 0.15
CA ASP A 450 5.96 3.11 -0.72
C ASP A 450 5.53 2.67 -2.14
N ASP A 451 4.36 2.03 -2.29
CA ASP A 451 3.87 1.56 -3.59
C ASP A 451 3.46 2.70 -4.55
N TYR A 452 3.00 3.87 -4.03
CA TYR A 452 2.58 4.98 -4.90
C TYR A 452 3.76 5.69 -5.60
N LYS A 453 4.98 5.56 -5.06
CA LYS A 453 6.18 6.13 -5.68
C LYS A 453 6.42 5.58 -7.07
N ASP A 454 6.20 4.29 -7.23
CA ASP A 454 6.29 3.60 -8.51
C ASP A 454 5.36 4.23 -9.55
N ILE A 455 4.11 4.52 -9.16
CA ILE A 455 3.11 5.19 -10.02
C ILE A 455 3.60 6.57 -10.48
N ILE A 456 4.15 7.36 -9.54
CA ILE A 456 4.61 8.71 -9.84
C ILE A 456 5.84 8.69 -10.73
N ASP A 457 6.80 7.81 -10.44
CA ASP A 457 8.03 7.67 -11.22
C ASP A 457 7.73 7.24 -12.66
N GLU A 458 6.82 6.28 -12.82
CA GLU A 458 6.38 5.81 -14.13
C GLU A 458 5.66 6.91 -14.90
N PHE A 459 4.70 7.60 -14.28
CA PHE A 459 4.00 8.73 -14.88
C PHE A 459 4.97 9.85 -15.31
N GLN A 460 5.95 10.20 -14.48
CA GLN A 460 6.96 11.21 -14.81
C GLN A 460 7.82 10.81 -16.01
N LYS A 461 8.18 9.54 -16.11
CA LYS A 461 8.96 9.03 -17.26
C LYS A 461 8.18 9.04 -18.56
N ILE A 462 6.87 8.81 -18.51
CA ILE A 462 5.99 8.90 -19.68
C ILE A 462 5.80 10.35 -20.13
N THR A 463 5.59 11.28 -19.20
CA THR A 463 5.12 12.64 -19.49
C THR A 463 6.19 13.72 -19.32
N ASP A 464 7.27 13.48 -18.59
CA ASP A 464 8.20 14.45 -18.02
C ASP A 464 7.50 15.54 -17.14
N ALA A 465 6.23 15.32 -16.81
CA ALA A 465 5.47 16.24 -15.97
C ALA A 465 5.71 15.92 -14.50
N LYS A 466 6.09 16.94 -13.73
CA LYS A 466 6.17 16.82 -12.27
C LYS A 466 4.79 17.08 -11.69
N LEU A 467 4.23 16.09 -11.00
CA LEU A 467 2.98 16.26 -10.26
C LEU A 467 3.23 17.13 -9.03
N LEU A 468 2.61 18.31 -8.99
CA LEU A 468 2.72 19.25 -7.88
C LEU A 468 1.54 19.06 -6.93
N PHE A 469 1.67 18.09 -6.03
CA PHE A 469 0.61 17.72 -5.08
C PHE A 469 0.20 18.85 -4.13
N ASP A 470 1.11 19.81 -3.85
CA ASP A 470 0.83 20.92 -2.95
C ASP A 470 -0.14 21.96 -3.55
N LYS A 471 -0.33 21.94 -4.87
CA LYS A 471 -1.28 22.82 -5.57
C LYS A 471 -2.69 22.25 -5.67
N ILE A 472 -2.87 20.97 -5.28
CA ILE A 472 -4.16 20.30 -5.29
C ILE A 472 -4.86 20.65 -3.99
N LYS A 473 -5.76 21.62 -4.06
CA LYS A 473 -6.68 21.97 -2.96
C LYS A 473 -7.92 21.07 -3.06
N LYS A 474 -8.40 20.62 -1.90
CA LYS A 474 -9.72 19.98 -1.78
C LYS A 474 -10.81 20.91 -2.22
#